data_fea65e361242a1e97f39bb0709de0521
#
_entry.id   fea65e361242a1e97f39bb0709de0521
#
_cell.length_a   1.000
_cell.length_b   1.000
_cell.length_c   1.000
_cell.angle_alpha   90.00
_cell.angle_beta   90.00
_cell.angle_gamma   90.00
#
_symmetry.space_group_name_H-M   'P 1'
#
loop_
_entity.id
_entity.type
_entity.pdbx_description
1 polymer ?
#
loop_
_entity_poly.entity_id
_entity_poly.type
_entity_poly.pdbx_seq_one_letter_code
_entity_poly.pdbx_strand_id
1 'polypeptide(L)'
;MNLENQNISMIIDLENLRKKYSNLLISYKAAVAEYITYINEQSQICLDSSNNSEVCKKQFVSIQGQAYNGTGSAGESNATTLQDCVAACSSSQTCTGATFVSNKCLLRTGDSDLSPSTENSYAIIPKGKQLLLNMENINQQLLSVNQELVDKIKISEPIYDKTNEDTKIKNEELIHNYESLVKERKSIIELLNEYETLENTENQNQIKITQNYYTYILLIMFAIIIAILLYVVFGTVNTKTNIQRGGDLSNNTYYIVFGLIVVIALINYFTK
;
A
#
# COMPACT_ATOMS: atom_id res chain seq x y z
N MET A 1 -49.60 30.15 -5.49
CA MET A 1 -49.15 28.79 -5.72
C MET A 1 -49.73 27.95 -4.60
N ASN A 2 -50.57 26.96 -4.92
CA ASN A 2 -51.44 26.29 -3.94
C ASN A 2 -50.57 25.40 -3.01
N LEU A 3 -50.83 25.41 -1.72
CA LEU A 3 -50.11 24.64 -0.69
C LEU A 3 -50.05 23.15 -1.06
N GLU A 4 -51.09 22.65 -1.68
CA GLU A 4 -51.23 21.29 -2.17
C GLU A 4 -50.19 20.93 -3.26
N ASN A 5 -49.90 21.85 -4.19
CA ASN A 5 -48.87 21.64 -5.22
C ASN A 5 -47.44 21.63 -4.65
N GLN A 6 -47.19 22.40 -3.57
CA GLN A 6 -45.90 22.37 -2.88
C GLN A 6 -45.68 21.06 -2.15
N ASN A 7 -46.72 20.51 -1.52
CA ASN A 7 -46.65 19.22 -0.83
C ASN A 7 -46.37 18.05 -1.81
N ILE A 8 -47.09 18.05 -2.96
CA ILE A 8 -46.87 17.04 -4.00
C ILE A 8 -45.44 17.11 -4.55
N SER A 9 -44.91 18.30 -4.82
CA SER A 9 -43.55 18.48 -5.30
C SER A 9 -42.53 17.96 -4.29
N MET A 10 -42.69 18.23 -2.99
CA MET A 10 -41.82 17.77 -1.92
C MET A 10 -41.82 16.25 -1.78
N ILE A 11 -43.00 15.61 -1.90
CA ILE A 11 -43.10 14.13 -1.86
C ILE A 11 -42.35 13.52 -3.03
N ILE A 12 -42.50 14.06 -4.23
CA ILE A 12 -41.78 13.58 -5.43
C ILE A 12 -40.25 13.73 -5.26
N ASP A 13 -39.81 14.86 -4.72
CA ASP A 13 -38.38 15.11 -4.46
C ASP A 13 -37.81 14.10 -3.45
N LEU A 14 -38.52 13.86 -2.34
CA LEU A 14 -38.11 12.88 -1.33
C LEU A 14 -38.04 11.48 -1.90
N GLU A 15 -38.97 11.05 -2.72
CA GLU A 15 -38.99 9.75 -3.35
C GLU A 15 -37.83 9.61 -4.36
N ASN A 16 -37.51 10.66 -5.11
CA ASN A 16 -36.36 10.69 -6.02
C ASN A 16 -35.02 10.58 -5.25
N LEU A 17 -34.90 11.30 -4.13
CA LEU A 17 -33.73 11.23 -3.28
C LEU A 17 -33.57 9.84 -2.65
N ARG A 18 -34.65 9.24 -2.16
CA ARG A 18 -34.63 7.86 -1.63
C ARG A 18 -34.17 6.84 -2.69
N LYS A 19 -34.69 6.98 -3.92
CA LYS A 19 -34.27 6.11 -5.04
C LYS A 19 -32.80 6.31 -5.37
N LYS A 20 -32.34 7.56 -5.40
CA LYS A 20 -30.90 7.88 -5.61
C LYS A 20 -30.03 7.28 -4.50
N TYR A 21 -30.43 7.42 -3.23
CA TYR A 21 -29.76 6.83 -2.08
C TYR A 21 -29.67 5.29 -2.19
N SER A 22 -30.80 4.63 -2.49
CA SER A 22 -30.85 3.18 -2.65
C SER A 22 -29.93 2.68 -3.76
N ASN A 23 -29.88 3.38 -4.90
CA ASN A 23 -29.01 3.03 -6.01
C ASN A 23 -27.52 3.20 -5.62
N LEU A 24 -27.18 4.28 -4.93
CA LEU A 24 -25.82 4.51 -4.43
C LEU A 24 -25.39 3.44 -3.41
N LEU A 25 -26.32 3.03 -2.52
CA LEU A 25 -26.05 1.97 -1.55
C LEU A 25 -25.76 0.61 -2.23
N ILE A 26 -26.50 0.29 -3.29
CA ILE A 26 -26.23 -0.91 -4.12
C ILE A 26 -24.85 -0.80 -4.76
N SER A 27 -24.50 0.36 -5.33
CA SER A 27 -23.19 0.62 -5.94
C SER A 27 -22.04 0.51 -4.91
N TYR A 28 -22.26 1.04 -3.70
CA TYR A 28 -21.31 0.93 -2.61
C TYR A 28 -21.05 -0.52 -2.21
N LYS A 29 -22.12 -1.31 -2.00
CA LYS A 29 -22.00 -2.74 -1.68
C LYS A 29 -21.27 -3.52 -2.78
N ALA A 30 -21.51 -3.20 -4.05
CA ALA A 30 -20.80 -3.80 -5.17
C ALA A 30 -19.30 -3.44 -5.16
N ALA A 31 -18.96 -2.17 -4.89
CA ALA A 31 -17.56 -1.73 -4.80
C ALA A 31 -16.82 -2.40 -3.63
N VAL A 32 -17.47 -2.56 -2.47
CA VAL A 32 -16.93 -3.32 -1.33
C VAL A 32 -16.67 -4.77 -1.71
N ALA A 33 -17.62 -5.44 -2.37
CA ALA A 33 -17.45 -6.82 -2.80
C ALA A 33 -16.29 -6.97 -3.80
N GLU A 34 -16.14 -6.02 -4.74
CA GLU A 34 -15.03 -6.00 -5.69
C GLU A 34 -13.68 -5.84 -4.98
N TYR A 35 -13.60 -4.94 -3.99
CA TYR A 35 -12.38 -4.77 -3.19
C TYR A 35 -12.01 -6.02 -2.41
N ILE A 36 -12.97 -6.67 -1.74
CA ILE A 36 -12.75 -7.92 -1.00
C ILE A 36 -12.26 -9.03 -1.96
N THR A 37 -12.87 -9.15 -3.13
CA THR A 37 -12.45 -10.12 -4.14
C THR A 37 -11.01 -9.87 -4.57
N TYR A 38 -10.67 -8.60 -4.86
CA TYR A 38 -9.31 -8.21 -5.23
C TYR A 38 -8.28 -8.57 -4.15
N ILE A 39 -8.56 -8.27 -2.89
CA ILE A 39 -7.63 -8.60 -1.78
C ILE A 39 -7.45 -10.12 -1.65
N ASN A 40 -8.53 -10.91 -1.76
CA ASN A 40 -8.44 -12.35 -1.70
C ASN A 40 -7.63 -12.94 -2.86
N GLU A 41 -7.82 -12.45 -4.09
CA GLU A 41 -7.04 -12.86 -5.25
C GLU A 41 -5.55 -12.52 -5.10
N GLN A 42 -5.24 -11.31 -4.64
CA GLN A 42 -3.86 -10.89 -4.39
C GLN A 42 -3.19 -11.76 -3.31
N SER A 43 -3.90 -12.05 -2.23
CA SER A 43 -3.39 -12.92 -1.15
C SER A 43 -3.06 -14.32 -1.66
N GLN A 44 -3.88 -14.91 -2.54
CA GLN A 44 -3.64 -16.23 -3.13
C GLN A 44 -2.42 -16.21 -4.06
N ILE A 45 -2.30 -15.20 -4.94
CA ILE A 45 -1.16 -15.05 -5.85
C ILE A 45 0.14 -14.93 -5.06
N CYS A 46 0.13 -14.19 -3.94
CA CYS A 46 1.30 -14.01 -3.09
C CYS A 46 1.69 -15.28 -2.32
N LEU A 47 0.73 -16.10 -1.92
CA LEU A 47 0.98 -17.37 -1.24
C LEU A 47 1.55 -18.45 -2.18
N ASP A 48 1.04 -18.53 -3.41
CA ASP A 48 1.51 -19.48 -4.42
C ASP A 48 2.93 -19.12 -4.93
N SER A 49 3.31 -17.86 -4.88
CA SER A 49 4.64 -17.38 -5.30
C SER A 49 5.75 -17.64 -4.27
N SER A 50 5.44 -18.22 -3.10
CA SER A 50 6.42 -18.46 -2.02
C SER A 50 7.59 -19.38 -2.39
N ASN A 51 7.51 -20.10 -3.51
CA ASN A 51 8.59 -20.98 -4.04
C ASN A 51 9.44 -20.34 -5.15
N ASN A 52 9.07 -19.18 -5.66
CA ASN A 52 9.88 -18.40 -6.58
C ASN A 52 9.75 -16.94 -6.18
N SER A 53 10.82 -16.29 -5.84
CA SER A 53 10.98 -14.89 -5.44
C SER A 53 10.56 -13.86 -6.54
N GLU A 54 9.56 -14.19 -7.34
CA GLU A 54 8.85 -13.22 -8.15
C GLU A 54 7.88 -12.48 -7.22
N VAL A 55 8.32 -11.29 -6.82
CA VAL A 55 7.56 -10.23 -6.17
C VAL A 55 6.09 -10.29 -6.58
N CYS A 56 5.18 -10.30 -5.62
CA CYS A 56 3.74 -10.09 -5.84
C CYS A 56 3.56 -8.96 -6.85
N LYS A 57 3.21 -9.28 -8.09
CA LYS A 57 3.10 -8.25 -9.13
C LYS A 57 1.97 -7.33 -8.78
N LYS A 58 2.28 -6.10 -8.37
CA LYS A 58 1.30 -5.05 -8.17
C LYS A 58 0.53 -4.85 -9.46
N GLN A 59 -0.79 -4.97 -9.40
CA GLN A 59 -1.66 -4.63 -10.52
C GLN A 59 -1.87 -3.13 -10.55
N PHE A 60 -1.50 -2.50 -11.66
CA PHE A 60 -1.71 -1.08 -11.90
C PHE A 60 -2.86 -0.86 -12.88
N VAL A 61 -3.60 0.21 -12.67
CA VAL A 61 -4.67 0.67 -13.55
C VAL A 61 -4.44 2.13 -13.93
N SER A 62 -5.02 2.56 -15.04
CA SER A 62 -4.91 3.92 -15.53
C SER A 62 -6.22 4.68 -15.37
N ILE A 63 -6.13 5.94 -14.96
CA ILE A 63 -7.25 6.87 -14.82
C ILE A 63 -7.00 8.08 -15.72
N GLN A 64 -7.89 8.31 -16.69
CA GLN A 64 -7.79 9.41 -17.63
C GLN A 64 -8.10 10.76 -16.97
N GLY A 65 -7.47 11.83 -17.42
CA GLY A 65 -7.70 13.20 -16.96
C GLY A 65 -7.09 13.48 -15.58
N GLN A 66 -6.28 12.56 -15.07
CA GLN A 66 -5.63 12.66 -13.75
C GLN A 66 -4.12 12.52 -13.88
N ALA A 67 -3.40 13.04 -12.90
CA ALA A 67 -1.97 12.85 -12.72
C ALA A 67 -1.67 12.29 -11.33
N TYR A 68 -0.68 11.40 -11.25
CA TYR A 68 -0.11 10.90 -10.00
C TYR A 68 1.26 11.53 -9.80
N ASN A 69 1.37 12.42 -8.83
CA ASN A 69 2.60 13.19 -8.62
C ASN A 69 3.62 12.47 -7.71
N GLY A 70 3.17 11.60 -6.79
CA GLY A 70 4.03 10.97 -5.80
C GLY A 70 4.71 11.98 -4.89
N THR A 71 5.54 11.50 -3.96
CA THR A 71 6.41 12.35 -3.13
C THR A 71 7.83 12.46 -3.68
N GLY A 72 8.18 11.61 -4.66
CA GLY A 72 9.49 11.55 -5.31
C GLY A 72 9.42 11.01 -6.73
N SER A 73 10.57 11.02 -7.41
CA SER A 73 10.70 10.48 -8.77
C SER A 73 11.36 9.11 -8.74
N ALA A 74 10.76 8.13 -9.42
CA ALA A 74 11.38 6.83 -9.71
C ALA A 74 12.06 6.82 -11.10
N GLY A 75 12.10 7.97 -11.79
CA GLY A 75 12.70 8.13 -13.11
C GLY A 75 11.68 8.34 -14.22
N GLU A 76 12.20 8.41 -15.44
CA GLU A 76 11.40 8.45 -16.66
C GLU A 76 11.60 7.15 -17.42
N SER A 77 10.53 6.61 -17.99
CA SER A 77 10.61 5.47 -18.90
C SER A 77 10.41 5.92 -20.34
N ASN A 78 11.13 5.29 -21.25
CA ASN A 78 10.96 5.50 -22.70
C ASN A 78 9.67 4.86 -23.25
N ALA A 79 8.69 4.63 -22.41
CA ALA A 79 7.38 4.11 -22.79
C ALA A 79 6.66 5.10 -23.72
N THR A 80 6.37 4.68 -24.92
CA THR A 80 5.65 5.48 -25.94
C THR A 80 4.15 5.24 -25.90
N THR A 81 3.70 4.18 -25.23
CA THR A 81 2.28 3.86 -25.05
C THR A 81 1.91 3.81 -23.57
N LEU A 82 0.63 4.02 -23.29
CA LEU A 82 0.08 3.90 -21.93
C LEU A 82 0.37 2.51 -21.34
N GLN A 83 0.22 1.46 -22.16
CA GLN A 83 0.44 0.07 -21.73
C GLN A 83 1.90 -0.18 -21.32
N ASP A 84 2.85 0.36 -22.10
CA ASP A 84 4.27 0.26 -21.78
C ASP A 84 4.60 1.00 -20.48
N CYS A 85 3.92 2.13 -20.21
CA CYS A 85 4.08 2.88 -18.96
C CYS A 85 3.55 2.10 -17.75
N VAL A 86 2.39 1.44 -17.87
CA VAL A 86 1.86 0.53 -16.86
C VAL A 86 2.84 -0.63 -16.60
N ALA A 87 3.36 -1.24 -17.67
CA ALA A 87 4.32 -2.34 -17.54
C ALA A 87 5.64 -1.89 -16.90
N ALA A 88 6.14 -0.70 -17.24
CA ALA A 88 7.34 -0.11 -16.67
C ALA A 88 7.18 0.14 -15.16
N CYS A 89 6.04 0.68 -14.71
CA CYS A 89 5.76 0.87 -13.29
C CYS A 89 5.62 -0.49 -12.57
N SER A 90 4.92 -1.46 -13.18
CA SER A 90 4.72 -2.80 -12.60
C SER A 90 6.03 -3.58 -12.42
N SER A 91 7.02 -3.36 -13.28
CA SER A 91 8.34 -4.01 -13.21
C SER A 91 9.32 -3.29 -12.28
N SER A 92 9.03 -2.06 -11.88
CA SER A 92 9.89 -1.28 -10.99
C SER A 92 9.51 -1.53 -9.52
N GLN A 93 10.48 -1.93 -8.71
CA GLN A 93 10.28 -2.16 -7.27
C GLN A 93 9.96 -0.87 -6.50
N THR A 94 10.45 0.27 -6.98
CA THR A 94 10.29 1.57 -6.33
C THR A 94 9.09 2.36 -6.84
N CYS A 95 8.47 1.94 -7.96
CA CYS A 95 7.32 2.64 -8.51
C CYS A 95 6.08 2.39 -7.67
N THR A 96 5.49 3.47 -7.15
CA THR A 96 4.20 3.46 -6.44
C THR A 96 3.06 3.98 -7.31
N GLY A 97 3.38 4.61 -8.43
CA GLY A 97 2.46 5.09 -9.43
C GLY A 97 3.20 5.86 -10.53
N ALA A 98 2.50 6.27 -11.55
CA ALA A 98 3.09 7.02 -12.66
C ALA A 98 2.10 8.00 -13.28
N THR A 99 2.62 8.95 -14.05
CA THR A 99 1.81 9.80 -14.93
C THR A 99 2.27 9.61 -16.36
N PHE A 100 1.33 9.24 -17.23
CA PHE A 100 1.56 9.18 -18.67
C PHE A 100 0.95 10.41 -19.32
N VAL A 101 1.77 11.24 -19.94
CA VAL A 101 1.34 12.47 -20.63
C VAL A 101 2.27 12.77 -21.80
N SER A 102 1.71 13.18 -22.94
CA SER A 102 2.45 13.56 -24.14
C SER A 102 3.50 12.51 -24.56
N ASN A 103 3.13 11.23 -24.53
CA ASN A 103 4.00 10.06 -24.83
C ASN A 103 5.24 9.96 -23.91
N LYS A 104 5.16 10.49 -22.69
CA LYS A 104 6.18 10.36 -21.66
C LYS A 104 5.58 9.65 -20.45
N CYS A 105 6.34 8.73 -19.89
CA CYS A 105 6.00 8.00 -18.69
C CYS A 105 6.87 8.49 -17.54
N LEU A 106 6.26 9.17 -16.58
CA LEU A 106 6.91 9.71 -15.40
C LEU A 106 6.63 8.77 -14.23
N LEU A 107 7.59 7.92 -13.89
CA LEU A 107 7.50 7.01 -12.76
C LEU A 107 7.68 7.79 -11.45
N ARG A 108 6.89 7.45 -10.43
CA ARG A 108 6.86 8.14 -9.14
C ARG A 108 7.04 7.17 -7.98
N THR A 109 7.60 7.72 -6.88
CA THR A 109 7.72 7.05 -5.59
C THR A 109 6.88 7.76 -4.54
N GLY A 110 6.59 7.05 -3.45
CA GLY A 110 5.78 7.57 -2.35
C GLY A 110 4.31 7.72 -2.73
N ASP A 111 3.48 8.03 -1.75
CA ASP A 111 2.06 8.20 -1.99
C ASP A 111 1.68 9.67 -2.18
N SER A 112 0.66 9.89 -2.99
CA SER A 112 0.03 11.19 -3.16
C SER A 112 -1.39 11.04 -3.68
N ASP A 113 -2.20 12.05 -3.45
CA ASP A 113 -3.51 12.16 -4.06
C ASP A 113 -3.41 12.35 -5.57
N LEU A 114 -4.47 11.95 -6.26
CA LEU A 114 -4.64 12.24 -7.67
C LEU A 114 -4.95 13.73 -7.85
N SER A 115 -4.34 14.33 -8.84
CA SER A 115 -4.61 15.71 -9.24
C SER A 115 -5.26 15.78 -10.62
N PRO A 116 -6.25 16.68 -10.82
CA PRO A 116 -6.79 16.92 -12.15
C PRO A 116 -5.69 17.33 -13.13
N SER A 117 -5.76 16.81 -14.35
CA SER A 117 -4.79 17.08 -15.41
C SER A 117 -5.50 17.19 -16.77
N THR A 118 -4.74 17.26 -17.84
CA THR A 118 -5.30 17.35 -19.19
C THR A 118 -6.01 16.04 -19.59
N GLU A 119 -7.00 16.12 -20.48
CA GLU A 119 -7.74 14.93 -20.97
C GLU A 119 -6.84 13.83 -21.56
N ASN A 120 -5.65 14.21 -22.07
CA ASN A 120 -4.69 13.28 -22.65
C ASN A 120 -3.64 12.79 -21.64
N SER A 121 -3.83 13.07 -20.35
CA SER A 121 -3.01 12.53 -19.27
C SER A 121 -3.69 11.33 -18.60
N TYR A 122 -2.88 10.42 -18.10
CA TYR A 122 -3.33 9.23 -17.39
C TYR A 122 -2.51 9.07 -16.12
N ALA A 123 -3.19 9.04 -14.97
CA ALA A 123 -2.58 8.58 -13.73
C ALA A 123 -2.57 7.04 -13.73
N ILE A 124 -1.43 6.45 -13.41
CA ILE A 124 -1.25 5.01 -13.24
C ILE A 124 -1.07 4.77 -11.75
N ILE A 125 -1.99 4.04 -11.15
CA ILE A 125 -2.02 3.77 -9.70
C ILE A 125 -2.28 2.29 -9.43
N PRO A 126 -1.94 1.78 -8.23
CA PRO A 126 -2.30 0.43 -7.82
C PRO A 126 -3.82 0.22 -7.87
N LYS A 127 -4.25 -0.95 -8.36
CA LYS A 127 -5.68 -1.29 -8.47
C LYS A 127 -6.39 -1.23 -7.12
N GLY A 128 -5.74 -1.67 -6.03
CA GLY A 128 -6.31 -1.57 -4.69
C GLY A 128 -6.62 -0.12 -4.29
N LYS A 129 -5.72 0.82 -4.57
CA LYS A 129 -5.95 2.24 -4.34
C LYS A 129 -7.12 2.79 -5.17
N GLN A 130 -7.21 2.40 -6.44
CA GLN A 130 -8.33 2.81 -7.30
C GLN A 130 -9.68 2.33 -6.76
N LEU A 131 -9.76 1.11 -6.27
CA LEU A 131 -10.98 0.55 -5.68
C LEU A 131 -11.38 1.30 -4.39
N LEU A 132 -10.42 1.61 -3.52
CA LEU A 132 -10.66 2.39 -2.30
C LEU A 132 -11.14 3.82 -2.62
N LEU A 133 -10.51 4.49 -3.59
CA LEU A 133 -10.95 5.83 -4.05
C LEU A 133 -12.37 5.79 -4.61
N ASN A 134 -12.74 4.72 -5.34
CA ASN A 134 -14.10 4.54 -5.84
C ASN A 134 -15.11 4.38 -4.69
N MET A 135 -14.79 3.56 -3.68
CA MET A 135 -15.63 3.41 -2.49
C MET A 135 -15.79 4.73 -1.74
N GLU A 136 -14.71 5.49 -1.56
CA GLU A 136 -14.75 6.79 -0.91
C GLU A 136 -15.64 7.77 -1.67
N ASN A 137 -15.51 7.85 -2.99
CA ASN A 137 -16.34 8.72 -3.82
C ASN A 137 -17.84 8.36 -3.70
N ILE A 138 -18.20 7.08 -3.76
CA ILE A 138 -19.59 6.63 -3.59
C ILE A 138 -20.09 6.98 -2.19
N ASN A 139 -19.28 6.79 -1.16
CA ASN A 139 -19.62 7.11 0.23
C ASN A 139 -19.85 8.61 0.41
N GLN A 140 -19.02 9.47 -0.19
CA GLN A 140 -19.23 10.92 -0.17
C GLN A 140 -20.56 11.31 -0.84
N GLN A 141 -20.92 10.68 -1.96
CA GLN A 141 -22.20 10.89 -2.61
C GLN A 141 -23.37 10.43 -1.73
N LEU A 142 -23.24 9.27 -1.06
CA LEU A 142 -24.24 8.79 -0.09
C LEU A 142 -24.44 9.77 1.06
N LEU A 143 -23.37 10.30 1.63
CA LEU A 143 -23.44 11.31 2.69
C LEU A 143 -24.14 12.59 2.22
N SER A 144 -23.82 13.07 1.02
CA SER A 144 -24.45 14.25 0.44
C SER A 144 -25.96 14.05 0.23
N VAL A 145 -26.37 12.94 -0.37
CA VAL A 145 -27.78 12.62 -0.60
C VAL A 145 -28.53 12.43 0.71
N ASN A 146 -27.90 11.80 1.69
CA ASN A 146 -28.53 11.61 2.99
C ASN A 146 -28.69 12.92 3.76
N GLN A 147 -27.71 13.83 3.70
CA GLN A 147 -27.84 15.16 4.27
C GLN A 147 -29.03 15.91 3.63
N GLU A 148 -29.15 15.85 2.31
CA GLU A 148 -30.28 16.48 1.59
C GLU A 148 -31.63 15.87 1.99
N LEU A 149 -31.69 14.54 2.18
CA LEU A 149 -32.85 13.84 2.70
C LEU A 149 -33.24 14.33 4.09
N VAL A 150 -32.29 14.39 5.03
CA VAL A 150 -32.52 14.86 6.39
C VAL A 150 -33.02 16.29 6.41
N ASP A 151 -32.42 17.16 5.61
CA ASP A 151 -32.83 18.58 5.54
C ASP A 151 -34.23 18.71 4.95
N LYS A 152 -34.58 17.95 3.91
CA LYS A 152 -35.94 17.94 3.35
C LYS A 152 -37.01 17.40 4.33
N ILE A 153 -36.65 16.34 5.08
CA ILE A 153 -37.52 15.77 6.12
C ILE A 153 -37.78 16.79 7.23
N LYS A 154 -36.77 17.49 7.72
CA LYS A 154 -36.91 18.52 8.76
C LYS A 154 -37.86 19.66 8.29
N ILE A 155 -37.78 20.06 7.03
CA ILE A 155 -38.67 21.08 6.47
C ILE A 155 -40.07 20.55 6.34
N SER A 156 -40.26 19.25 6.10
CA SER A 156 -41.59 18.63 5.93
C SER A 156 -42.25 18.20 7.25
N GLU A 157 -41.50 18.09 8.35
CA GLU A 157 -41.97 17.60 9.65
C GLU A 157 -43.21 18.30 10.17
N PRO A 158 -43.37 19.67 10.11
CA PRO A 158 -44.58 20.35 10.53
C PRO A 158 -45.79 20.06 9.66
N ILE A 159 -45.59 19.53 8.45
CA ILE A 159 -46.66 19.19 7.50
C ILE A 159 -47.17 17.75 7.73
N TYR A 160 -46.27 16.87 8.21
CA TYR A 160 -46.55 15.44 8.39
C TYR A 160 -47.02 15.05 9.80
N ASP A 161 -46.97 15.95 10.77
CA ASP A 161 -47.32 15.67 12.17
C ASP A 161 -48.78 15.21 12.38
N LYS A 162 -49.52 15.08 11.28
CA LYS A 162 -50.90 14.57 11.26
C LYS A 162 -51.12 13.21 10.58
N THR A 163 -50.14 12.59 9.95
CA THR A 163 -50.51 11.49 9.04
C THR A 163 -49.56 10.31 8.95
N ASN A 164 -48.70 9.91 9.84
CA ASN A 164 -48.30 8.50 9.78
C ASN A 164 -47.12 8.11 10.70
N GLU A 165 -47.40 7.19 11.60
CA GLU A 165 -46.41 6.43 12.40
C GLU A 165 -45.37 5.71 11.51
N ASP A 166 -45.77 5.24 10.32
CA ASP A 166 -44.90 4.64 9.30
C ASP A 166 -43.79 5.58 8.77
N THR A 167 -44.08 6.86 8.65
CA THR A 167 -43.16 7.88 8.17
C THR A 167 -42.09 8.16 9.24
N LYS A 168 -42.46 8.15 10.51
CA LYS A 168 -41.59 8.34 11.64
C LYS A 168 -40.56 7.17 11.75
N ILE A 169 -41.05 5.94 11.64
CA ILE A 169 -40.18 4.73 11.66
C ILE A 169 -39.17 4.78 10.50
N LYS A 170 -39.61 5.16 9.30
CA LYS A 170 -38.70 5.27 8.14
C LYS A 170 -37.68 6.39 8.27
N ASN A 171 -38.01 7.47 8.94
CA ASN A 171 -37.11 8.59 9.20
C ASN A 171 -36.04 8.18 10.26
N GLU A 172 -36.45 7.46 11.31
CA GLU A 172 -35.52 6.93 12.32
C GLU A 172 -34.55 5.93 11.68
N GLU A 173 -35.02 5.06 10.78
CA GLU A 173 -34.18 4.14 10.01
C GLU A 173 -33.16 4.89 9.13
N LEU A 174 -33.57 5.97 8.47
CA LEU A 174 -32.69 6.82 7.66
C LEU A 174 -31.59 7.48 8.51
N ILE A 175 -31.92 7.98 9.67
CA ILE A 175 -30.98 8.58 10.60
C ILE A 175 -29.98 7.52 11.08
N HIS A 176 -30.44 6.33 11.45
CA HIS A 176 -29.59 5.22 11.86
C HIS A 176 -28.64 4.77 10.74
N ASN A 177 -29.14 4.68 9.50
CA ASN A 177 -28.31 4.38 8.34
C ASN A 177 -27.25 5.46 8.09
N TYR A 178 -27.55 6.73 8.35
CA TYR A 178 -26.58 7.82 8.28
C TYR A 178 -25.45 7.65 9.28
N GLU A 179 -25.77 7.38 10.53
CA GLU A 179 -24.76 7.15 11.57
C GLU A 179 -23.86 5.95 11.23
N SER A 180 -24.44 4.89 10.67
CA SER A 180 -23.69 3.73 10.20
C SER A 180 -22.73 4.09 9.07
N LEU A 181 -23.18 4.86 8.06
CA LEU A 181 -22.36 5.33 6.94
C LEU A 181 -21.20 6.23 7.38
N VAL A 182 -21.42 7.10 8.36
CA VAL A 182 -20.35 7.93 8.96
C VAL A 182 -19.29 7.06 9.62
N LYS A 183 -19.72 6.00 10.31
CA LYS A 183 -18.80 5.03 10.93
C LYS A 183 -18.02 4.22 9.89
N GLU A 184 -18.71 3.75 8.84
CA GLU A 184 -18.05 3.04 7.72
C GLU A 184 -17.03 3.92 7.00
N ARG A 185 -17.34 5.20 6.80
CA ARG A 185 -16.38 6.16 6.23
C ARG A 185 -15.08 6.23 7.04
N LYS A 186 -15.20 6.27 8.37
CA LYS A 186 -14.02 6.27 9.23
C LYS A 186 -13.20 4.99 9.04
N SER A 187 -13.86 3.84 8.96
CA SER A 187 -13.17 2.56 8.70
C SER A 187 -12.50 2.51 7.32
N ILE A 188 -13.09 3.11 6.29
CA ILE A 188 -12.47 3.18 4.95
C ILE A 188 -11.22 4.06 4.98
N ILE A 189 -11.27 5.21 5.69
CA ILE A 189 -10.10 6.08 5.85
C ILE A 189 -9.01 5.36 6.65
N GLU A 190 -9.36 4.60 7.69
CA GLU A 190 -8.41 3.78 8.45
C GLU A 190 -7.78 2.70 7.55
N LEU A 191 -8.57 2.00 6.71
CA LEU A 191 -8.08 1.01 5.74
C LEU A 191 -7.18 1.64 4.67
N LEU A 192 -7.50 2.85 4.20
CA LEU A 192 -6.63 3.61 3.29
C LEU A 192 -5.27 3.90 3.93
N ASN A 193 -5.28 4.40 5.17
CA ASN A 193 -4.05 4.68 5.92
C ASN A 193 -3.26 3.40 6.23
N GLU A 194 -3.95 2.29 6.54
CA GLU A 194 -3.32 0.99 6.78
C GLU A 194 -2.70 0.44 5.48
N TYR A 195 -3.38 0.57 4.35
CA TYR A 195 -2.85 0.20 3.05
C TYR A 195 -1.58 0.99 2.71
N GLU A 196 -1.57 2.31 2.95
CA GLU A 196 -0.38 3.15 2.81
C GLU A 196 0.77 2.70 3.73
N THR A 197 0.45 2.41 5.01
CA THR A 197 1.48 1.98 5.97
C THR A 197 2.02 0.59 5.65
N LEU A 198 1.18 -0.34 5.19
CA LEU A 198 1.60 -1.68 4.76
C LEU A 198 2.50 -1.60 3.52
N GLU A 199 2.16 -0.79 2.54
CA GLU A 199 2.99 -0.58 1.35
C GLU A 199 4.35 0.03 1.70
N ASN A 200 4.39 0.98 2.64
CA ASN A 200 5.63 1.59 3.13
C ASN A 200 6.45 0.62 4.00
N THR A 201 5.79 -0.21 4.84
CA THR A 201 6.49 -1.20 5.68
C THR A 201 6.99 -2.39 4.89
N GLU A 202 6.30 -2.82 3.83
CA GLU A 202 6.75 -3.89 2.95
C GLU A 202 8.03 -3.47 2.21
N ASN A 203 8.09 -2.24 1.69
CA ASN A 203 9.30 -1.68 1.09
C ASN A 203 10.45 -1.56 2.11
N GLN A 204 10.18 -1.15 3.36
CA GLN A 204 11.21 -1.10 4.40
C GLN A 204 11.65 -2.48 4.89
N ASN A 205 10.75 -3.45 4.96
CA ASN A 205 11.08 -4.81 5.37
C ASN A 205 11.88 -5.54 4.31
N GLN A 206 11.61 -5.35 3.02
CA GLN A 206 12.44 -5.90 1.94
C GLN A 206 13.86 -5.35 1.98
N ILE A 207 14.05 -4.06 2.24
CA ILE A 207 15.37 -3.46 2.40
C ILE A 207 16.09 -4.03 3.64
N LYS A 208 15.40 -4.20 4.76
CA LYS A 208 15.97 -4.79 5.99
C LYS A 208 16.30 -6.28 5.83
N ILE A 209 15.47 -7.06 5.16
CA ILE A 209 15.70 -8.48 4.89
C ILE A 209 16.91 -8.62 3.98
N THR A 210 17.04 -7.81 2.95
CA THR A 210 18.17 -7.84 2.02
C THR A 210 19.47 -7.45 2.73
N GLN A 211 19.47 -6.40 3.56
CA GLN A 211 20.63 -6.01 4.37
C GLN A 211 21.03 -7.10 5.36
N ASN A 212 20.08 -7.70 6.08
CA ASN A 212 20.36 -8.80 6.99
C ASN A 212 20.94 -10.03 6.26
N TYR A 213 20.42 -10.36 5.07
CA TYR A 213 20.92 -11.49 4.28
C TYR A 213 22.37 -11.30 3.86
N TYR A 214 22.75 -10.13 3.36
CA TYR A 214 24.14 -9.81 3.04
C TYR A 214 25.05 -9.87 4.28
N THR A 215 24.56 -9.41 5.42
CA THR A 215 25.31 -9.47 6.70
C THR A 215 25.54 -10.92 7.12
N TYR A 216 24.55 -11.82 6.98
CA TYR A 216 24.70 -13.24 7.27
C TYR A 216 25.66 -13.94 6.31
N ILE A 217 25.59 -13.66 5.01
CA ILE A 217 26.53 -14.22 4.03
C ILE A 217 27.97 -13.78 4.37
N LEU A 218 28.16 -12.52 4.70
CA LEU A 218 29.44 -11.95 5.05
C LEU A 218 29.99 -12.58 6.34
N LEU A 219 29.16 -12.82 7.34
CA LEU A 219 29.52 -13.54 8.58
C LEU A 219 29.93 -15.01 8.32
N ILE A 220 29.18 -15.71 7.45
CA ILE A 220 29.51 -17.09 7.07
C ILE A 220 30.83 -17.14 6.33
N MET A 221 31.09 -16.28 5.36
CA MET A 221 32.34 -16.19 4.63
C MET A 221 33.52 -15.91 5.59
N PHE A 222 33.29 -15.02 6.56
CA PHE A 222 34.32 -14.71 7.57
C PHE A 222 34.60 -15.89 8.51
N ALA A 223 33.57 -16.63 8.92
CA ALA A 223 33.73 -17.84 9.71
C ALA A 223 34.54 -18.94 8.96
N ILE A 224 34.30 -19.09 7.65
CA ILE A 224 35.06 -20.03 6.80
C ILE A 224 36.52 -19.60 6.71
N ILE A 225 36.83 -18.33 6.54
CA ILE A 225 38.22 -17.82 6.49
C ILE A 225 38.93 -18.09 7.81
N ILE A 226 38.27 -17.86 8.96
CA ILE A 226 38.81 -18.15 10.28
C ILE A 226 39.09 -19.66 10.43
N ALA A 227 38.17 -20.52 10.01
CA ALA A 227 38.35 -21.98 10.07
C ALA A 227 39.52 -22.44 9.24
N ILE A 228 39.73 -21.89 8.04
CA ILE A 228 40.87 -22.19 7.18
C ILE A 228 42.16 -21.72 7.83
N LEU A 229 42.21 -20.53 8.42
CA LEU A 229 43.40 -20.04 9.13
C LEU A 229 43.74 -20.90 10.34
N LEU A 230 42.74 -21.31 11.13
CA LEU A 230 42.96 -22.24 12.24
C LEU A 230 43.45 -23.60 11.75
N TYR A 231 42.90 -24.15 10.66
CA TYR A 231 43.34 -25.40 10.06
C TYR A 231 44.79 -25.32 9.60
N VAL A 232 45.21 -24.24 8.96
CA VAL A 232 46.58 -24.02 8.53
C VAL A 232 47.55 -23.91 9.73
N VAL A 233 47.16 -23.17 10.76
CA VAL A 233 47.96 -22.96 11.97
C VAL A 233 48.08 -24.25 12.78
N PHE A 234 46.99 -24.96 13.02
CA PHE A 234 46.99 -26.20 13.81
C PHE A 234 47.42 -27.43 12.99
N GLY A 235 47.15 -27.46 11.69
CA GLY A 235 47.56 -28.52 10.80
C GLY A 235 49.08 -28.57 10.59
N THR A 236 49.76 -27.42 10.60
CA THR A 236 51.22 -27.35 10.50
C THR A 236 51.96 -27.74 11.80
N VAL A 237 51.26 -27.66 12.95
CA VAL A 237 51.84 -28.07 14.26
C VAL A 237 51.91 -29.58 14.41
N ASN A 238 50.99 -30.35 13.79
CA ASN A 238 50.98 -31.82 13.93
C ASN A 238 51.94 -32.58 13.02
N THR A 239 52.62 -31.90 12.10
CA THR A 239 53.62 -32.60 11.18
C THR A 239 55.03 -32.46 11.59
N LYS A 240 55.37 -31.83 12.73
CA LYS A 240 56.77 -31.73 13.23
C LYS A 240 56.89 -32.17 14.67
N THR A 241 56.51 -33.40 14.97
CA THR A 241 57.05 -34.07 16.15
C THR A 241 58.22 -34.99 15.73
N ASN A 242 59.33 -34.37 15.46
CA ASN A 242 60.66 -35.00 15.82
C ASN A 242 61.76 -33.96 15.69
N ILE A 243 62.51 -33.82 16.79
CA ILE A 243 63.88 -33.31 16.89
C ILE A 243 64.07 -31.83 17.23
N GLN A 244 64.45 -31.67 18.47
CA GLN A 244 65.44 -30.77 19.06
C GLN A 244 65.25 -29.26 19.17
N ARG A 245 65.10 -28.90 20.45
CA ARG A 245 65.88 -27.93 21.26
C ARG A 245 66.34 -26.63 20.56
N GLY A 246 65.77 -25.54 21.01
CA GLY A 246 66.43 -24.22 20.94
C GLY A 246 65.60 -23.16 20.17
N GLY A 247 64.92 -22.31 20.88
CA GLY A 247 64.74 -20.91 20.62
C GLY A 247 64.32 -20.50 19.19
N ASP A 248 63.03 -20.48 18.92
CA ASP A 248 62.42 -19.37 18.15
C ASP A 248 60.92 -19.38 18.31
N LEU A 249 60.47 -18.81 19.40
CA LEU A 249 59.04 -18.62 19.72
C LEU A 249 58.51 -17.33 19.11
N SER A 250 59.27 -16.73 18.17
CA SER A 250 59.02 -15.32 17.90
C SER A 250 58.13 -15.00 16.70
N ASN A 251 58.15 -15.79 15.64
CA ASN A 251 57.43 -15.34 14.43
C ASN A 251 55.97 -15.82 14.33
N ASN A 252 55.62 -17.03 14.74
CA ASN A 252 54.24 -17.50 14.63
C ASN A 252 53.29 -16.85 15.63
N THR A 253 53.79 -16.48 16.81
CA THR A 253 52.98 -15.79 17.85
C THR A 253 52.56 -14.37 17.39
N TYR A 254 53.41 -13.68 16.66
CA TYR A 254 53.09 -12.35 16.11
C TYR A 254 51.95 -12.41 15.09
N TYR A 255 51.90 -13.39 14.22
CA TYR A 255 50.82 -13.54 13.24
C TYR A 255 49.50 -13.89 13.90
N ILE A 256 49.51 -14.68 14.99
CA ILE A 256 48.27 -15.01 15.74
C ILE A 256 47.76 -13.77 16.48
N VAL A 257 48.63 -13.01 17.14
CA VAL A 257 48.25 -11.79 17.85
C VAL A 257 47.77 -10.70 16.87
N PHE A 258 48.47 -10.55 15.75
CA PHE A 258 48.04 -9.61 14.70
C PHE A 258 46.66 -9.97 14.10
N GLY A 259 46.44 -11.26 13.83
CA GLY A 259 45.14 -11.76 13.36
C GLY A 259 44.00 -11.49 14.35
N LEU A 260 44.26 -11.70 15.67
CA LEU A 260 43.27 -11.38 16.72
C LEU A 260 42.95 -9.88 16.80
N ILE A 261 43.95 -9.02 16.68
CA ILE A 261 43.76 -7.56 16.70
C ILE A 261 42.90 -7.11 15.49
N VAL A 262 43.16 -7.64 14.30
CA VAL A 262 42.41 -7.35 13.10
C VAL A 262 40.95 -7.81 13.25
N VAL A 263 40.71 -8.99 13.82
CA VAL A 263 39.35 -9.51 14.09
C VAL A 263 38.59 -8.60 15.06
N ILE A 264 39.23 -8.19 16.16
CA ILE A 264 38.62 -7.28 17.15
C ILE A 264 38.33 -5.91 16.54
N ALA A 265 39.25 -5.38 15.70
CA ALA A 265 39.04 -4.11 15.00
C ALA A 265 37.85 -4.18 14.01
N LEU A 266 37.73 -5.28 13.27
CA LEU A 266 36.60 -5.50 12.36
C LEU A 266 35.28 -5.66 13.11
N ILE A 267 35.24 -6.41 14.21
CA ILE A 267 34.03 -6.52 15.05
C ILE A 267 33.59 -5.13 15.55
N ASN A 268 34.52 -4.31 16.05
CA ASN A 268 34.21 -2.95 16.50
C ASN A 268 33.80 -2.01 15.37
N TYR A 269 34.25 -2.23 14.16
CA TYR A 269 33.84 -1.44 13.00
C TYR A 269 32.40 -1.78 12.54
N PHE A 270 32.01 -3.07 12.59
CA PHE A 270 30.68 -3.53 12.16
C PHE A 270 29.61 -3.46 13.26
N THR A 271 29.97 -3.24 14.53
CA THR A 271 29.02 -3.03 15.64
C THR A 271 28.68 -1.57 15.90
N LYS A 272 29.29 -0.63 15.17
CA LYS A 272 28.94 0.79 15.14
C LYS A 272 28.05 1.11 13.96
#